data_0f0f1091003b241b0084501c9a09a4c3
#
_entry.id   0f0f1091003b241b0084501c9a09a4c3
#
_cell.length_a   1.000
_cell.length_b   1.000
_cell.length_c   1.000
_cell.angle_alpha   90.00
_cell.angle_beta   90.00
_cell.angle_gamma   90.00
#
_symmetry.space_group_name_H-M   'P 1'
#
loop_
_entity.id
_entity.type
_entity.pdbx_description
1 polymer ?
#
loop_
_entity_poly.entity_id
_entity_poly.type
_entity_poly.pdbx_seq_one_letter_code
_entity_poly.pdbx_strand_id
1 'polypeptide(L)'
;MSVTIKSKSDLLKLREAGRIAARALEHAGKVMHPGMTTKQLDRSIHEFIVSCGAVPTFLGYGGFPASACISINEEVIHGIPSNRRVIREGDIVSVDVGATFDGFVGDTAYTFAVGDISEEKADLLKVTQDSLYAAIAAAKAGARLGDVSHTVEEYCGSRGYG
;
A
#
# COMPACT_ATOMS: atom_id res chain seq x y z
N MET A 1 1.39 -25.30 8.96
CA MET A 1 1.67 -23.93 9.50
C MET A 1 0.88 -23.79 10.79
N SER A 2 1.50 -23.33 11.87
CA SER A 2 0.79 -23.04 13.12
C SER A 2 0.23 -21.61 13.06
N VAL A 3 -1.03 -21.42 13.45
CA VAL A 3 -1.63 -20.10 13.64
C VAL A 3 -1.23 -19.59 15.02
N THR A 4 -0.62 -18.41 15.07
CA THR A 4 -0.23 -17.78 16.35
C THR A 4 -1.25 -16.73 16.75
N ILE A 5 -1.88 -16.92 17.91
CA ILE A 5 -2.79 -15.93 18.49
C ILE A 5 -1.96 -14.84 19.16
N LYS A 6 -2.20 -13.59 18.77
CA LYS A 6 -1.45 -12.44 19.28
C LYS A 6 -1.95 -12.04 20.68
N SER A 7 -1.02 -11.77 21.58
CA SER A 7 -1.29 -11.20 22.89
C SER A 7 -1.71 -9.71 22.79
N LYS A 8 -2.23 -9.15 23.88
CA LYS A 8 -2.53 -7.71 23.94
C LYS A 8 -1.28 -6.85 23.70
N SER A 9 -0.13 -7.28 24.18
CA SER A 9 1.15 -6.60 23.93
C SER A 9 1.54 -6.65 22.45
N ASP A 10 1.37 -7.81 21.79
CA ASP A 10 1.67 -7.97 20.36
C ASP A 10 0.76 -7.08 19.51
N LEU A 11 -0.54 -6.98 19.89
CA LEU A 11 -1.49 -6.11 19.19
C LEU A 11 -1.11 -4.62 19.26
N LEU A 12 -0.52 -4.17 20.37
CA LEU A 12 -0.03 -2.79 20.48
C LEU A 12 1.16 -2.54 19.55
N LYS A 13 2.08 -3.50 19.45
CA LYS A 13 3.23 -3.43 18.54
C LYS A 13 2.81 -3.50 17.07
N LEU A 14 1.89 -4.41 16.72
CA LEU A 14 1.30 -4.47 15.39
C LEU A 14 0.61 -3.15 15.00
N ARG A 15 -0.12 -2.55 15.94
CA ARG A 15 -0.77 -1.25 15.71
C ARG A 15 0.24 -0.15 15.45
N GLU A 16 1.37 -0.12 16.16
CA GLU A 16 2.40 0.89 15.93
C GLU A 16 3.11 0.67 14.59
N ALA A 17 3.47 -0.56 14.24
CA ALA A 17 4.01 -0.89 12.93
C ALA A 17 3.06 -0.45 11.79
N GLY A 18 1.76 -0.77 11.91
CA GLY A 18 0.73 -0.34 10.96
C GLY A 18 0.58 1.18 10.89
N ARG A 19 0.70 1.88 12.02
CA ARG A 19 0.65 3.35 12.06
C ARG A 19 1.85 3.97 11.35
N ILE A 20 3.05 3.40 11.50
CA ILE A 20 4.25 3.86 10.79
C ILE A 20 4.09 3.66 9.28
N ALA A 21 3.62 2.48 8.85
CA ALA A 21 3.35 2.21 7.44
C ALA A 21 2.32 3.19 6.85
N ALA A 22 1.20 3.43 7.53
CA ALA A 22 0.19 4.41 7.10
C ALA A 22 0.75 5.83 6.97
N ARG A 23 1.56 6.27 7.95
CA ARG A 23 2.23 7.57 7.89
C ARG A 23 3.26 7.67 6.77
N ALA A 24 3.91 6.55 6.40
CA ALA A 24 4.81 6.51 5.25
C ALA A 24 4.04 6.71 3.93
N LEU A 25 2.83 6.14 3.79
CA LEU A 25 1.94 6.43 2.66
C LEU A 25 1.49 7.90 2.63
N GLU A 26 1.08 8.46 3.77
CA GLU A 26 0.73 9.88 3.86
C GLU A 26 1.92 10.78 3.46
N HIS A 27 3.13 10.41 3.89
CA HIS A 27 4.35 11.11 3.51
C HIS A 27 4.58 11.01 2.00
N ALA A 28 4.46 9.82 1.41
CA ALA A 28 4.60 9.61 -0.03
C ALA A 28 3.64 10.52 -0.82
N GLY A 29 2.36 10.58 -0.44
CA GLY A 29 1.38 11.44 -1.09
C GLY A 29 1.69 12.94 -0.97
N LYS A 30 2.31 13.37 0.14
CA LYS A 30 2.68 14.79 0.35
C LYS A 30 3.88 15.23 -0.46
N VAL A 31 4.84 14.34 -0.72
CA VAL A 31 6.08 14.67 -1.43
C VAL A 31 6.01 14.36 -2.92
N MET A 32 5.07 13.50 -3.33
CA MET A 32 4.90 13.10 -4.73
C MET A 32 4.47 14.29 -5.59
N HIS A 33 5.14 14.46 -6.72
CA HIS A 33 4.80 15.49 -7.71
C HIS A 33 5.23 15.06 -9.13
N PRO A 34 4.64 15.62 -10.19
CA PRO A 34 5.10 15.41 -11.55
C PRO A 34 6.59 15.79 -11.71
N GLY A 35 7.33 14.98 -12.47
CA GLY A 35 8.77 15.14 -12.68
C GLY A 35 9.65 14.38 -11.67
N MET A 36 9.08 13.91 -10.54
CA MET A 36 9.80 13.05 -9.60
C MET A 36 10.01 11.66 -10.20
N THR A 37 11.17 11.06 -9.98
CA THR A 37 11.37 9.65 -10.32
C THR A 37 10.87 8.73 -9.22
N THR A 38 10.44 7.51 -9.57
CA THR A 38 10.03 6.53 -8.56
C THR A 38 11.16 6.19 -7.59
N LYS A 39 12.45 6.30 -8.02
CA LYS A 39 13.60 6.11 -7.13
C LYS A 39 13.77 7.25 -6.10
N GLN A 40 13.44 8.48 -6.48
CA GLN A 40 13.44 9.61 -5.52
C GLN A 40 12.34 9.44 -4.48
N LEU A 41 11.15 9.01 -4.91
CA LEU A 41 10.03 8.72 -4.00
C LEU A 41 10.37 7.58 -3.04
N ASP A 42 10.93 6.47 -3.53
CA ASP A 42 11.42 5.34 -2.71
C ASP A 42 12.41 5.80 -1.63
N ARG A 43 13.39 6.64 -2.02
CA ARG A 43 14.36 7.19 -1.06
C ARG A 43 13.68 8.00 0.03
N SER A 44 12.74 8.86 -0.32
CA SER A 44 12.00 9.67 0.65
C SER A 44 11.18 8.83 1.61
N ILE A 45 10.53 7.76 1.11
CA ILE A 45 9.80 6.78 1.93
C ILE A 45 10.77 6.04 2.87
N HIS A 46 11.92 5.60 2.35
CA HIS A 46 12.96 4.94 3.16
C HIS A 46 13.39 5.82 4.33
N GLU A 47 13.79 7.06 4.04
CA GLU A 47 14.24 8.02 5.04
C GLU A 47 13.16 8.29 6.09
N PHE A 48 11.90 8.39 5.68
CA PHE A 48 10.77 8.57 6.58
C PHE A 48 10.60 7.36 7.53
N ILE A 49 10.58 6.13 7.01
CA ILE A 49 10.41 4.91 7.82
C ILE A 49 11.55 4.80 8.84
N VAL A 50 12.80 5.03 8.41
CA VAL A 50 13.98 5.02 9.30
C VAL A 50 13.90 6.11 10.36
N SER A 51 13.43 7.30 10.02
CA SER A 51 13.24 8.39 10.99
C SER A 51 12.20 8.08 12.08
N CYS A 52 11.28 7.14 11.80
CA CYS A 52 10.31 6.63 12.77
C CYS A 52 10.88 5.53 13.68
N GLY A 53 12.17 5.18 13.55
CA GLY A 53 12.79 4.09 14.30
C GLY A 53 12.39 2.69 13.81
N ALA A 54 11.85 2.60 12.59
CA ALA A 54 11.44 1.35 11.95
C ALA A 54 12.39 0.96 10.80
N VAL A 55 12.26 -0.27 10.32
CA VAL A 55 13.03 -0.79 9.19
C VAL A 55 12.08 -0.98 8.00
N PRO A 56 12.43 -0.50 6.78
CA PRO A 56 11.67 -0.81 5.58
C PRO A 56 11.64 -2.33 5.34
N THR A 57 10.45 -2.93 5.42
CA THR A 57 10.30 -4.41 5.41
C THR A 57 10.67 -5.03 4.08
N PHE A 58 10.38 -4.34 2.97
CA PHE A 58 10.56 -4.90 1.63
C PHE A 58 12.01 -4.91 1.17
N LEU A 59 12.86 -4.01 1.69
CA LEU A 59 14.25 -3.91 1.28
C LEU A 59 15.02 -5.19 1.63
N GLY A 60 15.45 -5.92 0.60
CA GLY A 60 16.16 -7.19 0.72
C GLY A 60 15.24 -8.42 0.87
N TYR A 61 13.93 -8.24 1.08
CA TYR A 61 13.00 -9.36 1.17
C TYR A 61 12.88 -10.08 -0.18
N GLY A 62 13.22 -11.37 -0.22
CA GLY A 62 13.25 -12.11 -1.49
C GLY A 62 14.17 -11.52 -2.57
N GLY A 63 15.13 -10.66 -2.19
CA GLY A 63 16.01 -9.96 -3.13
C GLY A 63 15.42 -8.64 -3.69
N PHE A 64 14.28 -8.17 -3.17
CA PHE A 64 13.68 -6.91 -3.63
C PHE A 64 14.61 -5.71 -3.32
N PRO A 65 14.91 -4.83 -4.30
CA PRO A 65 16.03 -3.88 -4.17
C PRO A 65 15.62 -2.50 -3.62
N ALA A 66 14.41 -2.35 -3.08
CA ALA A 66 13.86 -1.07 -2.69
C ALA A 66 13.02 -1.15 -1.40
N SER A 67 12.65 0.00 -0.84
CA SER A 67 11.89 0.10 0.42
C SER A 67 10.38 0.10 0.20
N ALA A 68 9.94 0.46 -1.01
CA ALA A 68 8.54 0.48 -1.42
C ALA A 68 8.37 -0.10 -2.82
N CYS A 69 7.21 -0.72 -3.10
CA CYS A 69 6.78 -0.96 -4.47
C CYS A 69 6.07 0.29 -4.99
N ILE A 70 6.46 0.76 -6.17
CA ILE A 70 5.88 1.96 -6.79
C ILE A 70 5.50 1.63 -8.23
N SER A 71 4.21 1.43 -8.44
CA SER A 71 3.63 0.97 -9.71
C SER A 71 2.84 2.12 -10.35
N ILE A 72 3.09 2.40 -11.64
CA ILE A 72 2.47 3.52 -12.36
C ILE A 72 1.52 2.97 -13.43
N ASN A 73 0.29 3.43 -13.42
CA ASN A 73 -0.77 3.14 -14.40
C ASN A 73 -1.01 1.62 -14.56
N GLU A 74 -0.62 1.03 -15.71
CA GLU A 74 -0.81 -0.38 -16.06
C GLU A 74 0.05 -1.36 -15.26
N GLU A 75 1.01 -0.89 -14.47
CA GLU A 75 1.74 -1.77 -13.55
C GLU A 75 0.85 -2.18 -12.40
N VAL A 76 0.46 -3.44 -12.34
CA VAL A 76 -0.50 -3.93 -11.36
C VAL A 76 0.07 -3.88 -9.95
N ILE A 77 1.26 -4.51 -9.73
CA ILE A 77 1.95 -4.56 -8.42
C ILE A 77 3.46 -4.67 -8.61
N HIS A 78 4.19 -4.53 -7.51
CA HIS A 78 5.63 -4.79 -7.38
C HIS A 78 6.52 -3.94 -8.30
N GLY A 79 6.07 -2.75 -8.69
CA GLY A 79 6.88 -1.81 -9.47
C GLY A 79 8.21 -1.51 -8.76
N ILE A 80 9.35 -1.82 -9.42
CA ILE A 80 10.68 -1.58 -8.86
C ILE A 80 11.06 -0.12 -9.09
N PRO A 81 11.32 0.66 -8.03
CA PRO A 81 11.72 2.05 -8.13
C PRO A 81 12.97 2.27 -8.99
N SER A 82 12.89 3.20 -9.93
CA SER A 82 13.93 3.44 -10.94
C SER A 82 14.13 4.94 -11.21
N ASN A 83 15.36 5.34 -11.51
CA ASN A 83 15.67 6.69 -11.99
C ASN A 83 15.14 6.97 -13.42
N ARG A 84 14.71 5.94 -14.14
CA ARG A 84 14.17 6.04 -15.51
C ARG A 84 12.64 6.18 -15.53
N ARG A 85 11.96 5.86 -14.43
CA ARG A 85 10.50 5.96 -14.28
C ARG A 85 10.18 7.30 -13.64
N VAL A 86 9.61 8.20 -14.43
CA VAL A 86 9.22 9.56 -14.01
C VAL A 86 7.71 9.62 -13.87
N ILE A 87 7.25 10.08 -12.73
CA ILE A 87 5.84 10.35 -12.42
C ILE A 87 5.39 11.57 -13.22
N ARG A 88 4.22 11.50 -13.84
CA ARG A 88 3.68 12.55 -14.72
C ARG A 88 2.30 12.98 -14.28
N GLU A 89 1.91 14.15 -14.70
CA GLU A 89 0.52 14.62 -14.60
C GLU A 89 -0.42 13.62 -15.28
N GLY A 90 -1.54 13.30 -14.64
CA GLY A 90 -2.51 12.32 -15.12
C GLY A 90 -2.18 10.86 -14.81
N ASP A 91 -1.05 10.57 -14.14
CA ASP A 91 -0.75 9.22 -13.66
C ASP A 91 -1.57 8.85 -12.42
N ILE A 92 -1.85 7.58 -12.28
CA ILE A 92 -2.18 6.95 -11.00
C ILE A 92 -0.96 6.18 -10.52
N VAL A 93 -0.58 6.37 -9.25
CA VAL A 93 0.65 5.79 -8.69
C VAL A 93 0.29 4.98 -7.45
N SER A 94 0.38 3.67 -7.56
CA SER A 94 0.22 2.75 -6.43
C SER A 94 1.52 2.66 -5.66
N VAL A 95 1.46 3.03 -4.39
CA VAL A 95 2.58 2.92 -3.45
C VAL A 95 2.23 1.88 -2.41
N ASP A 96 3.07 0.87 -2.28
CA ASP A 96 2.94 -0.21 -1.32
C ASP A 96 4.17 -0.22 -0.41
N VAL A 97 3.95 -0.17 0.90
CA VAL A 97 5.00 -0.01 1.91
C VAL A 97 4.83 -0.97 3.08
N GLY A 98 5.95 -1.55 3.49
CA GLY A 98 6.04 -2.32 4.72
C GLY A 98 6.99 -1.67 5.72
N ALA A 99 6.59 -1.61 6.99
CA ALA A 99 7.43 -1.11 8.08
C ALA A 99 7.52 -2.15 9.20
N THR A 100 8.74 -2.54 9.54
CA THR A 100 9.02 -3.43 10.68
C THR A 100 9.40 -2.59 11.89
N PHE A 101 8.61 -2.71 12.95
CA PHE A 101 8.84 -2.04 14.22
C PHE A 101 8.74 -3.04 15.38
N ASP A 102 9.78 -3.10 16.20
CA ASP A 102 9.86 -4.00 17.38
C ASP A 102 9.51 -5.47 17.05
N GLY A 103 9.93 -5.95 15.87
CA GLY A 103 9.72 -7.33 15.38
C GLY A 103 8.34 -7.59 14.79
N PHE A 104 7.48 -6.59 14.65
CA PHE A 104 6.16 -6.68 14.02
C PHE A 104 6.11 -5.86 12.73
N VAL A 105 5.32 -6.33 11.76
CA VAL A 105 5.20 -5.71 10.44
C VAL A 105 3.85 -5.03 10.30
N GLY A 106 3.87 -3.77 9.85
CA GLY A 106 2.75 -3.09 9.25
C GLY A 106 2.95 -3.05 7.74
N ASP A 107 1.89 -3.37 6.99
CA ASP A 107 1.89 -3.45 5.54
C ASP A 107 0.63 -2.78 5.01
N THR A 108 0.77 -1.87 4.05
CA THR A 108 -0.35 -1.10 3.51
C THR A 108 -0.02 -0.48 2.17
N ALA A 109 -1.04 -0.35 1.31
CA ALA A 109 -0.92 0.25 0.00
C ALA A 109 -2.00 1.31 -0.24
N TYR A 110 -1.68 2.28 -1.09
CA TYR A 110 -2.63 3.28 -1.57
C TYR A 110 -2.25 3.77 -2.96
N THR A 111 -3.25 4.05 -3.79
CA THR A 111 -3.03 4.60 -5.13
C THR A 111 -3.37 6.08 -5.15
N PHE A 112 -2.40 6.90 -5.52
CA PHE A 112 -2.51 8.36 -5.60
C PHE A 112 -2.79 8.81 -7.04
N ALA A 113 -3.73 9.72 -7.20
CA ALA A 113 -3.87 10.49 -8.43
C ALA A 113 -2.81 11.62 -8.45
N VAL A 114 -2.15 11.80 -9.58
CA VAL A 114 -1.16 12.87 -9.76
C VAL A 114 -1.76 13.94 -10.68
N GLY A 115 -2.22 15.03 -10.08
CA GLY A 115 -2.98 16.06 -10.77
C GLY A 115 -4.34 15.58 -11.29
N ASP A 116 -4.76 16.06 -12.46
CA ASP A 116 -6.03 15.69 -13.07
C ASP A 116 -5.91 14.35 -13.80
N ILE A 117 -6.74 13.38 -13.40
CA ILE A 117 -6.81 12.03 -13.99
C ILE A 117 -8.12 11.87 -14.78
N SER A 118 -8.16 10.87 -15.67
CA SER A 118 -9.39 10.56 -16.42
C SER A 118 -10.51 10.05 -15.50
N GLU A 119 -11.76 10.20 -15.93
CA GLU A 119 -12.93 9.67 -15.21
C GLU A 119 -12.84 8.16 -15.00
N GLU A 120 -12.33 7.41 -15.99
CA GLU A 120 -12.09 5.96 -15.89
C GLU A 120 -11.12 5.62 -14.75
N LYS A 121 -10.00 6.34 -14.65
CA LYS A 121 -9.03 6.16 -13.55
C LYS A 121 -9.64 6.52 -12.20
N ALA A 122 -10.38 7.62 -12.14
CA ALA A 122 -11.04 8.07 -10.92
C ALA A 122 -12.08 7.05 -10.43
N ASP A 123 -12.87 6.48 -11.35
CA ASP A 123 -13.85 5.43 -11.04
C ASP A 123 -13.16 4.15 -10.54
N LEU A 124 -12.10 3.71 -11.20
CA LEU A 124 -11.30 2.57 -10.75
C LEU A 124 -10.79 2.75 -9.32
N LEU A 125 -10.22 3.91 -8.99
CA LEU A 125 -9.72 4.20 -7.64
C LEU A 125 -10.86 4.19 -6.62
N LYS A 126 -12.01 4.78 -6.97
CA LYS A 126 -13.18 4.82 -6.09
C LYS A 126 -13.74 3.42 -5.85
N VAL A 127 -13.96 2.63 -6.89
CA VAL A 127 -14.49 1.26 -6.77
C VAL A 127 -13.56 0.39 -5.93
N THR A 128 -12.24 0.50 -6.15
CA THR A 128 -11.23 -0.23 -5.37
C THR A 128 -11.28 0.16 -3.89
N GLN A 129 -11.35 1.45 -3.59
CA GLN A 129 -11.43 1.94 -2.21
C GLN A 129 -12.72 1.51 -1.52
N ASP A 130 -13.86 1.60 -2.21
CA ASP A 130 -15.15 1.19 -1.66
C ASP A 130 -15.19 -0.32 -1.40
N SER A 131 -14.57 -1.14 -2.28
CA SER A 131 -14.45 -2.59 -2.09
C SER A 131 -13.63 -2.94 -0.85
N LEU A 132 -12.56 -2.17 -0.56
CA LEU A 132 -11.77 -2.33 0.65
C LEU A 132 -12.61 -2.09 1.92
N TYR A 133 -13.42 -1.04 1.94
CA TYR A 133 -14.29 -0.77 3.09
C TYR A 133 -15.38 -1.83 3.26
N ALA A 134 -15.92 -2.35 2.17
CA ALA A 134 -16.84 -3.48 2.22
C ALA A 134 -16.18 -4.74 2.81
N ALA A 135 -14.95 -5.05 2.38
CA ALA A 135 -14.15 -6.16 2.89
C ALA A 135 -13.82 -6.01 4.39
N ILE A 136 -13.44 -4.80 4.82
CA ILE A 136 -13.20 -4.50 6.25
C ILE A 136 -14.47 -4.73 7.06
N ALA A 137 -15.64 -4.31 6.56
CA ALA A 137 -16.92 -4.55 7.23
C ALA A 137 -17.31 -6.03 7.30
N ALA A 138 -16.86 -6.87 6.34
CA ALA A 138 -17.06 -8.32 6.35
C ALA A 138 -16.09 -9.05 7.29
N ALA A 139 -14.94 -8.47 7.62
CA ALA A 139 -13.91 -9.06 8.47
C ALA A 139 -14.31 -9.03 9.96
N LYS A 140 -15.21 -9.91 10.35
CA LYS A 140 -15.75 -10.03 11.73
C LYS A 140 -15.35 -11.37 12.35
N ALA A 141 -15.39 -11.44 13.68
CA ALA A 141 -15.23 -12.68 14.39
C ALA A 141 -16.28 -13.71 13.91
N GLY A 142 -15.81 -14.90 13.54
CA GLY A 142 -16.63 -15.98 12.96
C GLY A 142 -16.72 -15.98 11.43
N ALA A 143 -16.33 -14.90 10.74
CA ALA A 143 -16.23 -14.88 9.30
C ALA A 143 -15.03 -15.72 8.81
N ARG A 144 -15.13 -16.27 7.62
CA ARG A 144 -14.02 -16.94 6.94
C ARG A 144 -13.25 -15.95 6.10
N LEU A 145 -11.96 -16.20 5.86
CA LEU A 145 -11.16 -15.38 4.95
C LEU A 145 -11.78 -15.33 3.54
N GLY A 146 -12.37 -16.45 3.08
CA GLY A 146 -13.09 -16.51 1.81
C GLY A 146 -14.28 -15.54 1.72
N ASP A 147 -15.00 -15.30 2.83
CA ASP A 147 -16.12 -14.34 2.86
C ASP A 147 -15.63 -12.92 2.59
N VAL A 148 -14.47 -12.55 3.17
CA VAL A 148 -13.82 -11.26 2.94
C VAL A 148 -13.37 -11.10 1.49
N SER A 149 -12.69 -12.11 0.93
CA SER A 149 -12.23 -12.10 -0.46
C SER A 149 -13.39 -12.03 -1.45
N HIS A 150 -14.44 -12.80 -1.21
CA HIS A 150 -15.66 -12.82 -2.04
C HIS A 150 -16.36 -11.46 -2.04
N THR A 151 -16.35 -10.75 -0.92
CA THR A 151 -16.92 -9.39 -0.84
C THR A 151 -16.22 -8.43 -1.82
N VAL A 152 -14.89 -8.52 -1.95
CA VAL A 152 -14.13 -7.69 -2.92
C VAL A 152 -14.49 -8.10 -4.35
N GLU A 153 -14.45 -9.41 -4.65
CA GLU A 153 -14.78 -9.96 -5.96
C GLU A 153 -16.17 -9.55 -6.44
N GLU A 154 -17.19 -9.72 -5.59
CA GLU A 154 -18.56 -9.33 -5.89
C GLU A 154 -18.70 -7.83 -6.10
N TYR A 155 -18.08 -7.02 -5.22
CA TYR A 155 -18.15 -5.57 -5.31
C TYR A 155 -17.52 -5.03 -6.60
N CYS A 156 -16.32 -5.50 -6.95
CA CYS A 156 -15.62 -5.08 -8.16
C CYS A 156 -16.29 -5.67 -9.41
N GLY A 157 -16.59 -6.97 -9.42
CA GLY A 157 -17.19 -7.65 -10.57
C GLY A 157 -18.55 -7.09 -10.98
N SER A 158 -19.42 -6.70 -10.02
CA SER A 158 -20.71 -6.06 -10.30
C SER A 158 -20.57 -4.68 -10.96
N ARG A 159 -19.36 -4.12 -10.98
CA ARG A 159 -19.02 -2.81 -11.60
C ARG A 159 -18.12 -2.95 -12.83
N GLY A 160 -17.91 -4.18 -13.31
CA GLY A 160 -17.14 -4.48 -14.52
C GLY A 160 -15.63 -4.52 -14.32
N TYR A 161 -15.15 -4.56 -13.07
CA TYR A 161 -13.74 -4.73 -12.74
C TYR A 161 -13.45 -6.19 -12.34
N GLY A 162 -12.32 -6.74 -12.80
CA GLY A 162 -11.86 -8.10 -12.54
C GLY A 162 -10.72 -8.17 -11.53
#